data_616465d4871c1190a4bf0b8ce2841e3f
#
_entry.id   616465d4871c1190a4bf0b8ce2841e3f
#
_cell.length_a   1.000
_cell.length_b   1.000
_cell.length_c   1.000
_cell.angle_alpha   90.00
_cell.angle_beta   90.00
_cell.angle_gamma   90.00
#
_symmetry.space_group_name_H-M   'P 1'
#
loop_
_entity.id
_entity.type
_entity.pdbx_description
1 polymer ?
#
loop_
_entity_poly.entity_id
_entity_poly.type
_entity_poly.pdbx_seq_one_letter_code
_entity_poly.pdbx_strand_id
1 'polypeptide(L)'
;DFGFAESDFVEDRFSFMRCFPNPFHHTFAVGASSGNHLHHVNFMVTDIDDVGRAWHRMTKAGVKIAFGIGRHPPSGSVFLYFFDPDGMTVEYSYGMEEFPEVGAREPRMLEPVPESLDTWGAVPDPDFGKVGAIEAA
;
A
#
# COMPACT_ATOMS: atom_id res chain seq x y z
N ASP A 1 7.54 -22.13 -0.73
CA ASP A 1 6.24 -21.79 -0.16
C ASP A 1 6.48 -21.14 1.21
N PHE A 2 6.05 -19.87 1.36
CA PHE A 2 6.26 -19.08 2.58
C PHE A 2 4.97 -18.97 3.43
N GLY A 3 3.92 -19.73 3.09
CA GLY A 3 2.66 -19.72 3.81
C GLY A 3 1.79 -18.48 3.60
N PHE A 4 2.07 -17.68 2.57
CA PHE A 4 1.20 -16.57 2.20
C PHE A 4 -0.06 -17.06 1.48
N ALA A 5 -1.20 -16.44 1.79
CA ALA A 5 -2.46 -16.59 1.09
C ALA A 5 -2.80 -15.30 0.34
N GLU A 6 -3.26 -15.41 -0.89
CA GLU A 6 -3.70 -14.26 -1.67
C GLU A 6 -4.99 -13.68 -1.11
N SER A 7 -5.09 -12.37 -1.07
CA SER A 7 -6.28 -11.64 -0.64
C SER A 7 -7.03 -11.02 -1.80
N ASP A 8 -6.31 -10.36 -2.68
CA ASP A 8 -6.80 -9.78 -3.93
C ASP A 8 -5.64 -9.72 -4.93
N PHE A 9 -5.95 -9.58 -6.22
CA PHE A 9 -4.93 -9.51 -7.27
C PHE A 9 -5.40 -8.70 -8.48
N VAL A 10 -4.45 -8.23 -9.28
CA VAL A 10 -4.65 -7.76 -10.65
C VAL A 10 -3.95 -8.75 -11.55
N GLU A 11 -4.67 -9.38 -12.46
CA GLU A 11 -4.18 -10.48 -13.30
C GLU A 11 -2.83 -10.12 -13.97
N ASP A 12 -1.85 -11.01 -13.80
CA ASP A 12 -0.48 -10.88 -14.32
C ASP A 12 0.28 -9.60 -13.93
N ARG A 13 -0.25 -8.80 -12.98
CA ARG A 13 0.34 -7.50 -12.62
C ARG A 13 0.65 -7.33 -11.15
N PHE A 14 -0.24 -7.78 -10.26
CA PHE A 14 -0.12 -7.47 -8.84
C PHE A 14 -0.84 -8.51 -7.98
N SER A 15 -0.24 -8.89 -6.85
CA SER A 15 -0.83 -9.76 -5.85
C SER A 15 -0.67 -9.16 -4.45
N PHE A 16 -1.76 -9.09 -3.71
CA PHE A 16 -1.81 -8.73 -2.29
C PHE A 16 -1.92 -10.00 -1.46
N MET A 17 -1.01 -10.20 -0.54
CA MET A 17 -0.89 -11.44 0.22
C MET A 17 -0.87 -11.20 1.72
N ARG A 18 -1.59 -12.05 2.45
CA ARG A 18 -1.63 -12.09 3.91
C ARG A 18 -0.89 -13.30 4.46
N CYS A 19 -0.45 -13.22 5.71
CA CYS A 19 0.21 -14.31 6.41
C CYS A 19 -0.15 -14.27 7.90
N PHE A 20 -0.90 -15.26 8.39
CA PHE A 20 -1.19 -15.38 9.81
C PHE A 20 0.09 -15.61 10.64
N PRO A 21 0.13 -15.05 11.86
CA PRO A 21 -0.99 -14.50 12.65
C PRO A 21 -1.38 -13.05 12.35
N ASN A 22 -0.76 -12.37 11.39
CA ASN A 22 -1.21 -11.04 10.98
C ASN A 22 -2.49 -11.17 10.12
N PRO A 23 -3.67 -10.70 10.60
CA PRO A 23 -4.94 -10.92 9.92
C PRO A 23 -5.24 -9.92 8.80
N PHE A 24 -4.43 -8.87 8.65
CA PHE A 24 -4.73 -7.78 7.72
C PHE A 24 -4.72 -8.24 6.26
N HIS A 25 -5.45 -7.52 5.43
CA HIS A 25 -5.63 -7.79 4.01
C HIS A 25 -4.33 -8.16 3.31
N HIS A 26 -3.25 -7.48 3.60
CA HIS A 26 -1.94 -7.87 3.12
C HIS A 26 -0.82 -7.47 4.09
N THR A 27 0.11 -8.37 4.22
CA THR A 27 1.40 -8.15 4.90
C THR A 27 2.49 -7.90 3.86
N PHE A 28 2.28 -8.44 2.66
CA PHE A 28 3.20 -8.39 1.55
C PHE A 28 2.44 -8.24 0.23
N ALA A 29 3.00 -7.45 -0.68
CA ALA A 29 2.45 -7.29 -2.02
C ALA A 29 3.58 -7.38 -3.05
N VAL A 30 3.30 -8.00 -4.19
CA VAL A 30 4.24 -8.15 -5.30
C VAL A 30 3.62 -7.58 -6.56
N GLY A 31 4.35 -6.69 -7.21
CA GLY A 31 3.98 -6.14 -8.52
C GLY A 31 4.95 -6.59 -9.61
N ALA A 32 4.45 -6.77 -10.82
CA ALA A 32 5.28 -7.01 -11.99
C ALA A 32 6.14 -5.78 -12.31
N SER A 33 7.42 -5.98 -12.52
CA SER A 33 8.38 -4.92 -12.85
C SER A 33 9.49 -5.46 -13.76
N SER A 34 10.23 -4.57 -14.39
CA SER A 34 11.40 -4.92 -15.21
C SER A 34 12.63 -5.33 -14.39
N GLY A 35 12.59 -5.18 -13.07
CA GLY A 35 13.69 -5.52 -12.17
C GLY A 35 13.19 -5.69 -10.73
N ASN A 36 14.12 -6.06 -9.84
CA ASN A 36 13.80 -6.21 -8.42
C ASN A 36 13.89 -4.85 -7.72
N HIS A 37 12.80 -4.42 -7.11
CA HIS A 37 12.68 -3.14 -6.44
C HIS A 37 11.89 -3.27 -5.14
N LEU A 38 12.21 -2.46 -4.14
CA LEU A 38 11.36 -2.22 -2.99
C LEU A 38 10.54 -0.96 -3.27
N HIS A 39 9.20 -1.09 -3.35
CA HIS A 39 8.34 0.07 -3.63
C HIS A 39 8.14 0.91 -2.37
N HIS A 40 7.66 0.32 -1.30
CA HIS A 40 7.42 1.02 -0.04
C HIS A 40 7.39 0.08 1.17
N VAL A 41 7.46 0.69 2.34
CA VAL A 41 7.16 0.05 3.63
C VAL A 41 5.95 0.75 4.22
N ASN A 42 4.97 -0.02 4.73
CA ASN A 42 3.78 0.50 5.37
C ASN A 42 3.89 0.43 6.90
N PHE A 43 3.47 1.49 7.57
CA PHE A 43 3.25 1.54 9.00
C PHE A 43 1.77 1.81 9.27
N MET A 44 1.05 0.78 9.73
CA MET A 44 -0.33 0.95 10.16
C MET A 44 -0.39 1.73 11.47
N VAL A 45 -1.25 2.74 11.49
CA VAL A 45 -1.55 3.53 12.69
C VAL A 45 -2.86 3.05 13.34
N THR A 46 -3.06 3.41 14.59
CA THR A 46 -4.19 2.94 15.40
C THR A 46 -5.40 3.87 15.37
N ASP A 47 -5.23 5.05 14.79
CA ASP A 47 -6.29 6.06 14.68
C ASP A 47 -6.22 6.77 13.33
N ILE A 48 -7.36 7.02 12.71
CA ILE A 48 -7.45 7.76 11.44
C ILE A 48 -6.89 9.19 11.59
N ASP A 49 -7.02 9.79 12.75
CA ASP A 49 -6.46 11.11 13.04
C ASP A 49 -4.94 11.14 12.91
N ASP A 50 -4.25 10.01 13.12
CA ASP A 50 -2.81 9.93 12.96
C ASP A 50 -2.39 10.10 11.49
N VAL A 51 -3.21 9.60 10.54
CA VAL A 51 -3.00 9.84 9.10
C VAL A 51 -3.15 11.33 8.79
N GLY A 52 -4.22 11.97 9.28
CA GLY A 52 -4.47 13.41 9.10
C GLY A 52 -3.37 14.28 9.73
N ARG A 53 -2.97 13.96 10.96
CA ARG A 53 -1.87 14.65 11.67
C ARG A 53 -0.53 14.45 10.96
N ALA A 54 -0.27 13.26 10.41
CA ALA A 54 0.94 13.00 9.64
C ALA A 54 0.97 13.87 8.37
N TRP A 55 -0.14 13.94 7.63
CA TRP A 55 -0.25 14.79 6.45
C TRP A 55 0.11 16.25 6.75
N HIS A 56 -0.44 16.81 7.85
CA HIS A 56 -0.13 18.16 8.28
C HIS A 56 1.34 18.36 8.66
N ARG A 57 1.91 17.40 9.41
CA ARG A 57 3.34 17.46 9.81
C ARG A 57 4.26 17.42 8.59
N MET A 58 4.00 16.49 7.66
CA MET A 58 4.81 16.32 6.45
C MET A 58 4.72 17.57 5.57
N THR A 59 3.52 18.06 5.30
CA THR A 59 3.31 19.27 4.50
C THR A 59 4.01 20.50 5.12
N LYS A 60 3.85 20.70 6.43
CA LYS A 60 4.51 21.81 7.16
C LYS A 60 6.04 21.70 7.14
N ALA A 61 6.57 20.48 7.15
CA ALA A 61 8.01 20.23 7.08
C ALA A 61 8.55 20.25 5.64
N GLY A 62 7.71 20.48 4.63
CA GLY A 62 8.12 20.46 3.22
C GLY A 62 8.45 19.07 2.68
N VAL A 63 7.97 18.00 3.35
CA VAL A 63 8.11 16.63 2.86
C VAL A 63 7.18 16.44 1.67
N LYS A 64 7.72 15.88 0.60
CA LYS A 64 6.96 15.61 -0.62
C LYS A 64 5.97 14.47 -0.39
N ILE A 65 4.69 14.75 -0.58
CA ILE A 65 3.63 13.72 -0.57
C ILE A 65 3.68 12.96 -1.90
N ALA A 66 3.74 11.65 -1.80
CA ALA A 66 3.82 10.76 -2.95
C ALA A 66 2.42 10.38 -3.47
N PHE A 67 1.46 10.14 -2.56
CA PHE A 67 0.08 9.80 -2.91
C PHE A 67 -0.84 9.90 -1.70
N GLY A 68 -2.04 10.44 -1.87
CA GLY A 68 -3.06 10.55 -0.82
C GLY A 68 -3.24 11.99 -0.29
N ILE A 69 -4.04 12.15 0.74
CA ILE A 69 -4.78 11.12 1.50
C ILE A 69 -5.85 10.52 0.59
N GLY A 70 -6.03 9.22 0.67
CA GLY A 70 -7.01 8.48 -0.10
C GLY A 70 -7.52 7.23 0.62
N ARG A 71 -8.37 6.44 -0.06
CA ARG A 71 -8.85 5.15 0.44
C ARG A 71 -8.67 4.07 -0.60
N HIS A 72 -7.91 3.05 -0.27
CA HIS A 72 -7.69 1.88 -1.13
C HIS A 72 -8.93 0.98 -1.19
N PRO A 73 -9.55 0.77 -2.37
CA PRO A 73 -10.69 -0.15 -2.51
C PRO A 73 -10.38 -1.59 -2.09
N PRO A 74 -9.19 -2.16 -2.40
CA PRO A 74 -8.92 -3.56 -2.06
C PRO A 74 -8.94 -3.83 -0.56
N SER A 75 -8.19 -3.05 0.19
CA SER A 75 -8.01 -3.24 1.64
C SER A 75 -8.96 -2.41 2.50
N GLY A 76 -9.66 -1.43 1.91
CA GLY A 76 -10.47 -0.47 2.66
C GLY A 76 -9.67 0.56 3.47
N SER A 77 -8.34 0.46 3.49
CA SER A 77 -7.50 1.32 4.31
C SER A 77 -7.47 2.76 3.81
N VAL A 78 -7.51 3.72 4.74
CA VAL A 78 -7.14 5.12 4.48
C VAL A 78 -5.62 5.18 4.46
N PHE A 79 -5.05 5.87 3.47
CA PHE A 79 -3.61 5.88 3.25
C PHE A 79 -3.03 7.28 3.05
N LEU A 80 -1.74 7.39 3.32
CA LEU A 80 -0.88 8.53 3.01
C LEU A 80 0.51 8.01 2.66
N TYR A 81 0.95 8.26 1.43
CA TYR A 81 2.34 7.99 1.01
C TYR A 81 3.14 9.28 0.94
N PHE A 82 4.36 9.22 1.40
CA PHE A 82 5.33 10.32 1.34
C PHE A 82 6.73 9.77 1.06
N PHE A 83 7.63 10.64 0.60
CA PHE A 83 9.03 10.26 0.40
C PHE A 83 9.83 10.51 1.68
N ASP A 84 10.65 9.53 2.05
CA ASP A 84 11.63 9.69 3.12
C ASP A 84 12.86 10.50 2.64
N PRO A 85 13.83 10.81 3.51
CA PRO A 85 15.03 11.55 3.12
C PRO A 85 15.90 10.87 2.06
N ASP A 86 15.83 9.55 1.94
CA ASP A 86 16.58 8.77 0.95
C ASP A 86 15.80 8.62 -0.37
N GLY A 87 14.58 9.17 -0.45
CA GLY A 87 13.72 9.09 -1.63
C GLY A 87 12.88 7.81 -1.72
N MET A 88 12.89 7.00 -0.66
CA MET A 88 12.03 5.82 -0.57
C MET A 88 10.60 6.23 -0.25
N THR A 89 9.64 5.51 -0.80
CA THR A 89 8.24 5.71 -0.46
C THR A 89 7.91 5.03 0.87
N VAL A 90 7.28 5.77 1.76
CA VAL A 90 6.75 5.29 3.04
C VAL A 90 5.24 5.47 3.04
N GLU A 91 4.52 4.49 3.55
CA GLU A 91 3.07 4.55 3.73
C GLU A 91 2.69 4.61 5.20
N TYR A 92 1.77 5.51 5.54
CA TYR A 92 0.95 5.42 6.73
C TYR A 92 -0.46 5.01 6.34
N SER A 93 -1.01 4.00 7.03
CA SER A 93 -2.37 3.55 6.74
C SER A 93 -3.17 3.25 8.01
N TYR A 94 -4.51 3.27 7.86
CA TYR A 94 -5.47 2.98 8.92
C TYR A 94 -6.66 2.18 8.39
N GLY A 95 -7.11 1.19 9.19
CA GLY A 95 -8.40 0.53 8.95
C GLY A 95 -8.39 -0.45 7.79
N MET A 96 -7.30 -1.18 7.62
CA MET A 96 -7.21 -2.27 6.64
C MET A 96 -8.18 -3.40 7.00
N GLU A 97 -8.82 -4.01 5.99
CA GLU A 97 -9.66 -5.21 6.14
C GLU A 97 -8.91 -6.30 6.90
N GLU A 98 -9.58 -6.94 7.84
CA GLU A 98 -9.06 -8.09 8.57
C GLU A 98 -9.73 -9.38 8.10
N PHE A 99 -8.94 -10.42 7.92
CA PHE A 99 -9.38 -11.73 7.51
C PHE A 99 -9.39 -12.70 8.70
N PRO A 100 -10.45 -13.53 8.83
CA PRO A 100 -10.40 -14.67 9.74
C PRO A 100 -9.40 -15.71 9.20
N GLU A 101 -8.77 -16.47 10.12
CA GLU A 101 -7.88 -17.58 9.73
C GLU A 101 -8.61 -18.69 8.98
N VAL A 102 -9.88 -18.92 9.35
CA VAL A 102 -10.75 -19.92 8.73
C VAL A 102 -12.01 -19.26 8.21
N GLY A 103 -12.39 -19.57 6.98
CA GLY A 103 -13.59 -19.02 6.34
C GLY A 103 -13.40 -17.61 5.78
N ALA A 104 -12.15 -17.23 5.48
CA ALA A 104 -11.85 -16.02 4.73
C ALA A 104 -12.57 -16.03 3.37
N ARG A 105 -12.95 -14.84 2.90
CA ARG A 105 -13.49 -14.69 1.54
C ARG A 105 -12.45 -15.10 0.49
N GLU A 106 -12.93 -15.50 -0.68
CA GLU A 106 -12.08 -15.75 -1.84
C GLU A 106 -11.40 -14.45 -2.31
N PRO A 107 -10.20 -14.56 -2.92
CA PRO A 107 -9.53 -13.44 -3.56
C PRO A 107 -10.41 -12.79 -4.64
N ARG A 108 -10.37 -11.46 -4.72
CA ARG A 108 -11.02 -10.72 -5.79
C ARG A 108 -10.01 -10.34 -6.86
N MET A 109 -10.38 -10.55 -8.11
CA MET A 109 -9.65 -9.96 -9.24
C MET A 109 -10.07 -8.49 -9.39
N LEU A 110 -9.09 -7.61 -9.41
CA LEU A 110 -9.28 -6.16 -9.52
C LEU A 110 -8.99 -5.72 -10.96
N GLU A 111 -9.76 -4.76 -11.43
CA GLU A 111 -9.50 -4.13 -12.73
C GLU A 111 -8.25 -3.24 -12.65
N PRO A 112 -7.42 -3.20 -13.72
CA PRO A 112 -6.22 -2.36 -13.76
C PRO A 112 -6.54 -0.89 -14.11
N VAL A 113 -7.39 -0.25 -13.30
CA VAL A 113 -7.86 1.13 -13.47
C VAL A 113 -7.50 1.98 -12.26
N PRO A 114 -7.39 3.31 -12.40
CA PRO A 114 -7.05 4.20 -11.29
C PRO A 114 -8.00 4.08 -10.10
N GLU A 115 -9.28 3.84 -10.35
CA GLU A 115 -10.33 3.66 -9.34
C GLU A 115 -10.09 2.45 -8.43
N SER A 116 -9.29 1.48 -8.89
CA SER A 116 -8.84 0.35 -8.07
C SER A 116 -7.72 0.72 -7.09
N LEU A 117 -7.10 1.90 -7.26
CA LEU A 117 -6.07 2.39 -6.34
C LEU A 117 -6.63 3.32 -5.28
N ASP A 118 -7.59 4.17 -5.65
CA ASP A 118 -8.18 5.14 -4.73
C ASP A 118 -9.62 5.48 -5.09
N THR A 119 -10.47 5.59 -4.06
CA THR A 119 -11.89 5.97 -4.20
C THR A 119 -12.16 7.46 -3.94
N TRP A 120 -11.19 8.19 -3.39
CA TRP A 120 -11.37 9.60 -3.01
C TRP A 120 -10.89 10.60 -4.07
N GLY A 121 -10.22 10.11 -5.12
CA GLY A 121 -9.74 10.93 -6.22
C GLY A 121 -8.35 11.54 -5.99
N ALA A 122 -7.57 10.99 -5.07
CA ALA A 122 -6.17 11.38 -4.95
C ALA A 122 -5.40 11.00 -6.22
N VAL A 123 -4.47 11.87 -6.62
CA VAL A 123 -3.62 11.63 -7.78
C VAL A 123 -2.19 11.39 -7.30
N PRO A 124 -1.57 10.27 -7.68
CA PRO A 124 -0.19 10.00 -7.29
C PRO A 124 0.78 10.99 -7.95
N ASP A 125 1.83 11.36 -7.22
CA ASP A 125 2.96 12.09 -7.77
C ASP A 125 3.63 11.27 -8.88
N PRO A 126 4.16 11.90 -9.96
CA PRO A 126 4.84 11.17 -11.03
C PRO A 126 6.03 10.32 -10.59
N ASP A 127 6.60 10.61 -9.43
CA ASP A 127 7.69 9.82 -8.85
C ASP A 127 7.21 8.65 -7.97
N PHE A 128 5.91 8.53 -7.70
CA PHE A 128 5.35 7.47 -6.85
C PHE A 128 5.70 6.05 -7.33
N GLY A 129 5.74 5.83 -8.63
CA GLY A 129 6.14 4.56 -9.23
C GLY A 129 7.65 4.37 -9.39
N LYS A 130 8.44 5.39 -9.06
CA LYS A 130 9.90 5.29 -9.06
C LYS A 130 10.35 4.71 -7.72
N VAL A 131 10.97 3.57 -7.80
CA VAL A 131 11.38 2.79 -6.62
C VAL A 131 12.89 2.87 -6.45
N GLY A 132 13.34 2.86 -5.20
CA GLY A 132 14.76 2.76 -4.89
C GLY A 132 15.34 1.48 -5.50
N ALA A 133 16.46 1.57 -6.18
CA ALA A 133 17.17 0.39 -6.64
C ALA A 133 17.61 -0.41 -5.40
N ILE A 134 17.10 -1.63 -5.26
CA ILE A 134 17.76 -2.62 -4.43
C ILE A 134 19.00 -3.01 -5.22
N GLU A 135 20.18 -2.90 -4.60
CA GLU A 135 21.49 -3.06 -5.21
C GLU A 135 21.50 -4.04 -6.39
N ALA A 136 22.03 -3.54 -7.52
CA ALA A 136 22.38 -4.44 -8.62
C ALA A 136 23.43 -5.41 -8.12
N ALA A 137 23.08 -6.69 -8.07
CA ALA A 137 24.04 -7.75 -7.79
C ALA A 137 25.13 -7.81 -8.88
#